data_1f3a7dbf5a8b6deec86b67d439694153
#
_entry.id   1f3a7dbf5a8b6deec86b67d439694153
#
_cell.length_a   1.000
_cell.length_b   1.000
_cell.length_c   1.000
_cell.angle_alpha   90.00
_cell.angle_beta   90.00
_cell.angle_gamma   90.00
#
_symmetry.space_group_name_H-M   'P 1'
#
loop_
_entity.id
_entity.type
_entity.pdbx_description
1 polymer ?
#
loop_
_entity_poly.entity_id
_entity_poly.type
_entity_poly.pdbx_seq_one_letter_code
_entity_poly.pdbx_strand_id
1 'polypeptide(L)'
;DGATIVSIPFGDSEVELLESRLPDSPIAKFLERRGPGIHHVCYRVADLDTALQQARDAGYRLVDEVPRTGAGGCRIAFLHPKSTAGILIELTE
;
A
#
# COMPACT_ATOMS: atom_id res chain seq x y z
N ASP A 1 6.60 7.12 11.94
CA ASP A 1 5.86 5.89 11.76
C ASP A 1 6.62 4.63 12.20
N GLY A 2 7.85 4.77 12.63
CA GLY A 2 8.60 3.67 13.23
C GLY A 2 9.18 2.66 12.26
N ALA A 3 9.41 3.04 11.01
CA ALA A 3 10.01 2.15 10.02
C ALA A 3 11.28 2.75 9.43
N THR A 4 12.25 1.89 9.17
CA THR A 4 13.40 2.23 8.33
C THR A 4 13.11 1.68 6.94
N ILE A 5 13.32 2.51 5.92
CA ILE A 5 13.01 2.16 4.54
C ILE A 5 14.28 2.24 3.72
N VAL A 6 14.62 1.17 3.02
CA VAL A 6 15.69 1.15 2.03
C VAL A 6 15.07 0.93 0.67
N SER A 7 15.28 1.87 -0.25
CA SER A 7 14.71 1.83 -1.59
C SER A 7 15.75 1.33 -2.58
N ILE A 8 15.35 0.36 -3.40
CA ILE A 8 16.19 -0.22 -4.45
C ILE A 8 15.50 0.06 -5.78
N PRO A 9 16.07 0.93 -6.65
CA PRO A 9 15.41 1.27 -7.90
C PRO A 9 15.59 0.19 -8.97
N PHE A 10 14.53 0.02 -9.77
CA PHE A 10 14.51 -0.88 -10.93
C PHE A 10 13.78 -0.14 -12.06
N GLY A 11 14.51 0.60 -12.90
CA GLY A 11 13.88 1.40 -13.96
C GLY A 11 12.91 2.42 -13.38
N ASP A 12 11.66 2.35 -13.80
CA ASP A 12 10.61 3.24 -13.31
C ASP A 12 9.94 2.73 -12.03
N SER A 13 10.40 1.61 -11.52
CA SER A 13 9.85 0.99 -10.31
C SER A 13 10.90 0.91 -9.22
N GLU A 14 10.47 0.59 -8.01
CA GLU A 14 11.39 0.37 -6.91
C GLU A 14 10.86 -0.69 -5.96
N VAL A 15 11.80 -1.35 -5.29
CA VAL A 15 11.48 -2.25 -4.18
C VAL A 15 11.89 -1.53 -2.91
N GLU A 16 11.00 -1.49 -1.92
CA GLU A 16 11.31 -0.93 -0.62
C GLU A 16 11.42 -2.05 0.40
N LEU A 17 12.54 -2.08 1.09
CA LEU A 17 12.74 -2.97 2.22
C LEU A 17 12.34 -2.21 3.48
N LEU A 18 11.44 -2.78 4.24
CA LEU A 18 10.90 -2.14 5.43
C LEU A 18 11.35 -2.88 6.68
N GLU A 19 11.89 -2.14 7.63
CA GLU A 19 12.30 -2.67 8.92
C GLU A 19 11.60 -1.91 10.01
N SER A 20 11.02 -2.64 10.97
CA SER A 20 10.35 -2.00 12.09
C SER A 20 11.39 -1.46 13.08
N ARG A 21 11.16 -0.25 13.58
CA ARG A 21 11.98 0.38 14.62
C ARG A 21 11.25 0.49 15.94
N LEU A 22 9.95 0.23 15.97
CA LEU A 22 9.12 0.31 17.16
C LEU A 22 8.32 -0.98 17.31
N PRO A 23 8.17 -1.48 18.54
CA PRO A 23 7.54 -2.79 18.75
C PRO A 23 6.05 -2.84 18.44
N ASP A 24 5.37 -1.68 18.36
CA ASP A 24 3.94 -1.63 18.06
C ASP A 24 3.62 -0.92 16.75
N SER A 25 4.63 -0.73 15.88
CA SER A 25 4.41 -0.14 14.56
C SER A 25 3.58 -1.08 13.66
N PRO A 26 2.97 -0.56 12.59
CA PRO A 26 2.27 -1.42 11.63
C PRO A 26 3.15 -2.52 11.04
N ILE A 27 4.43 -2.23 10.79
CA ILE A 27 5.38 -3.23 10.26
C ILE A 27 5.66 -4.30 11.31
N ALA A 28 5.84 -3.92 12.59
CA ALA A 28 6.05 -4.88 13.66
C ALA A 28 4.85 -5.82 13.80
N LYS A 29 3.64 -5.27 13.71
CA LYS A 29 2.42 -6.07 13.79
C LYS A 29 2.29 -7.03 12.62
N PHE A 30 2.67 -6.60 11.43
CA PHE A 30 2.70 -7.47 10.26
C PHE A 30 3.66 -8.64 10.46
N LEU A 31 4.88 -8.36 10.91
CA LEU A 31 5.90 -9.38 11.14
C LEU A 31 5.47 -10.38 12.21
N GLU A 32 4.82 -9.90 13.27
CA GLU A 32 4.33 -10.77 14.34
C GLU A 32 3.25 -11.71 13.84
N ARG A 33 2.36 -11.22 12.98
CA ARG A 33 1.24 -12.02 12.47
C ARG A 33 1.64 -12.96 11.35
N ARG A 34 2.49 -12.53 10.44
CA ARG A 34 2.76 -13.21 9.18
C ARG A 34 4.22 -13.55 8.94
N GLY A 35 5.14 -13.02 9.75
CA GLY A 35 6.56 -13.15 9.48
C GLY A 35 7.00 -12.29 8.29
N PRO A 36 8.24 -12.42 7.85
CA PRO A 36 8.74 -11.67 6.70
C PRO A 36 7.95 -11.98 5.43
N GLY A 37 7.74 -10.99 4.60
CA GLY A 37 7.02 -11.15 3.34
C GLY A 37 6.64 -9.83 2.72
N ILE A 38 5.81 -9.89 1.69
CA ILE A 38 5.32 -8.70 1.01
C ILE A 38 4.32 -7.98 1.90
N HIS A 39 4.61 -6.73 2.23
CA HIS A 39 3.69 -5.90 3.03
C HIS A 39 2.61 -5.30 2.14
N HIS A 40 2.99 -4.68 1.04
CA HIS A 40 2.03 -4.15 0.08
C HIS A 40 2.69 -3.94 -1.28
N VAL A 41 1.86 -3.79 -2.30
CA VAL A 41 2.27 -3.43 -3.65
C VAL A 41 1.61 -2.10 -3.97
N CYS A 42 2.37 -1.17 -4.57
CA CYS A 42 1.86 0.14 -4.93
C CYS A 42 1.87 0.29 -6.46
N TYR A 43 0.73 0.69 -7.01
CA TYR A 43 0.59 0.99 -8.43
C TYR A 43 0.30 2.46 -8.63
N ARG A 44 1.03 3.08 -9.57
CA ARG A 44 0.71 4.46 -9.97
C ARG A 44 -0.41 4.42 -11.00
N VAL A 45 -1.40 5.28 -10.82
CA VAL A 45 -2.51 5.44 -11.75
C VAL A 45 -2.59 6.89 -12.22
N ALA A 46 -3.15 7.10 -13.41
CA ALA A 46 -3.26 8.44 -13.98
C ALA A 46 -4.32 9.27 -13.25
N ASP A 47 -5.43 8.64 -12.87
CA ASP A 47 -6.56 9.30 -12.20
C ASP A 47 -7.07 8.39 -11.10
N LEU A 48 -6.77 8.77 -9.86
CA LEU A 48 -7.10 7.94 -8.72
C LEU A 48 -8.60 7.80 -8.49
N ASP A 49 -9.36 8.88 -8.67
CA ASP A 49 -10.81 8.82 -8.51
C ASP A 49 -11.44 7.84 -9.49
N THR A 50 -11.00 7.86 -10.74
CA THR A 50 -11.47 6.93 -11.76
C THR A 50 -11.07 5.50 -11.42
N ALA A 51 -9.84 5.29 -10.97
CA ALA A 51 -9.36 3.95 -10.60
C ALA A 51 -10.19 3.37 -9.43
N LEU A 52 -10.50 4.20 -8.43
CA LEU A 52 -11.34 3.76 -7.32
C LEU A 52 -12.76 3.42 -7.77
N GLN A 53 -13.32 4.21 -8.69
CA GLN A 53 -14.64 3.92 -9.21
C GLN A 53 -14.66 2.60 -9.99
N GLN A 54 -13.64 2.36 -10.79
CA GLN A 54 -13.49 1.10 -11.52
C GLN A 54 -13.38 -0.08 -10.55
N ALA A 55 -12.63 0.08 -9.46
CA ALA A 55 -12.50 -0.97 -8.45
C ALA A 55 -13.85 -1.26 -7.78
N ARG A 56 -14.61 -0.21 -7.42
CA ARG A 56 -15.96 -0.40 -6.86
C ARG A 56 -16.86 -1.15 -7.82
N ASP A 57 -16.87 -0.72 -9.08
CA ASP A 57 -17.73 -1.32 -10.11
C ASP A 57 -17.38 -2.79 -10.35
N ALA A 58 -16.11 -3.15 -10.17
CA ALA A 58 -15.64 -4.53 -10.29
C ALA A 58 -15.88 -5.36 -9.03
N GLY A 59 -16.42 -4.77 -7.97
CA GLY A 59 -16.72 -5.48 -6.74
C GLY A 59 -15.58 -5.56 -5.74
N TYR A 60 -14.52 -4.79 -5.93
CA TYR A 60 -13.41 -4.78 -4.97
C TYR A 60 -13.80 -4.00 -3.72
N ARG A 61 -13.39 -4.53 -2.59
CA ARG A 61 -13.58 -3.85 -1.31
C ARG A 61 -12.46 -2.84 -1.13
N LEU A 62 -12.83 -1.60 -0.76
CA LEU A 62 -11.88 -0.52 -0.56
C LEU A 62 -11.63 -0.33 0.93
N VAL A 63 -10.36 -0.05 1.28
CA VAL A 63 -10.02 0.47 2.60
C VAL A 63 -10.38 1.95 2.66
N ASP A 64 -9.98 2.68 1.61
CA ASP A 64 -10.26 4.11 1.49
C ASP A 64 -11.31 4.34 0.42
N GLU A 65 -12.48 4.85 0.82
CA GLU A 65 -13.55 5.17 -0.14
C GLU A 65 -13.24 6.41 -0.96
N VAL A 66 -12.43 7.29 -0.40
CA VAL A 66 -11.96 8.50 -1.09
C VAL A 66 -10.44 8.61 -0.90
N PRO A 67 -9.74 9.25 -1.84
CA PRO A 67 -8.29 9.44 -1.71
C PRO A 67 -7.91 10.24 -0.47
N ARG A 68 -6.75 9.93 0.06
CA ARG A 68 -6.14 10.67 1.16
C ARG A 68 -4.71 11.02 0.80
N THR A 69 -4.11 11.92 1.56
CA THR A 69 -2.73 12.34 1.32
C THR A 69 -1.78 11.33 1.98
N GLY A 70 -0.87 10.80 1.19
CA GLY A 70 0.17 9.91 1.65
C GLY A 70 1.52 10.58 1.74
N ALA A 71 2.56 9.77 1.82
CA ALA A 71 3.94 10.24 1.90
C ALA A 71 4.29 11.11 0.68
N GLY A 72 5.00 12.20 0.92
CA GLY A 72 5.41 13.11 -0.15
C GLY A 72 4.29 13.96 -0.72
N GLY A 73 3.11 13.98 -0.08
CA GLY A 73 1.98 14.77 -0.54
C GLY A 73 1.20 14.12 -1.68
N CYS A 74 1.50 12.90 -2.05
CA CYS A 74 0.77 12.18 -3.11
C CYS A 74 -0.62 11.80 -2.63
N ARG A 75 -1.56 11.75 -3.57
CA ARG A 75 -2.89 11.21 -3.28
C ARG A 75 -2.81 9.69 -3.35
N ILE A 76 -3.33 9.01 -2.35
CA ILE A 76 -3.29 7.56 -2.28
C ILE A 76 -4.62 6.99 -1.80
N ALA A 77 -4.81 5.69 -2.07
CA ALA A 77 -5.92 4.93 -1.52
C ALA A 77 -5.55 3.45 -1.52
N PHE A 78 -6.08 2.70 -0.56
CA PHE A 78 -5.80 1.28 -0.45
C PHE A 78 -7.01 0.43 -0.80
N LEU A 79 -6.75 -0.69 -1.47
CA LEU A 79 -7.72 -1.75 -1.69
C LEU A 79 -7.58 -2.79 -0.58
N HIS A 80 -8.71 -3.34 -0.14
CA HIS A 80 -8.70 -4.27 0.98
C HIS A 80 -8.10 -5.63 0.56
N PRO A 81 -7.24 -6.21 1.40
CA PRO A 81 -6.60 -7.49 1.07
C PRO A 81 -7.56 -8.64 0.78
N LYS A 82 -8.77 -8.61 1.31
CA LYS A 82 -9.77 -9.66 1.03
C LYS A 82 -10.14 -9.73 -0.44
N SER A 83 -10.01 -8.63 -1.17
CA SER A 83 -10.35 -8.57 -2.60
C SER A 83 -9.13 -8.78 -3.49
N THR A 84 -7.93 -8.86 -2.92
CA THR A 84 -6.67 -8.89 -3.66
C THR A 84 -5.78 -10.05 -3.25
N ALA A 85 -6.39 -11.20 -2.94
CA ALA A 85 -5.67 -12.44 -2.59
C ALA A 85 -4.76 -12.29 -1.37
N GLY A 86 -5.12 -11.42 -0.43
CA GLY A 86 -4.39 -11.26 0.82
C GLY A 86 -3.26 -10.26 0.78
N ILE A 87 -3.05 -9.58 -0.35
CA ILE A 87 -2.00 -8.58 -0.49
C ILE A 87 -2.63 -7.19 -0.44
N LEU A 88 -2.12 -6.33 0.44
CA LEU A 88 -2.56 -4.95 0.50
C LEU A 88 -2.10 -4.22 -0.77
N ILE A 89 -3.01 -3.60 -1.49
CA ILE A 89 -2.70 -2.86 -2.71
C ILE A 89 -2.90 -1.38 -2.45
N GLU A 90 -1.87 -0.60 -2.73
CA GLU A 90 -1.91 0.85 -2.67
C GLU A 90 -2.00 1.40 -4.09
N LEU A 91 -2.89 2.35 -4.32
CA LEU A 91 -2.95 3.10 -5.57
C LEU A 91 -2.46 4.52 -5.29
N THR A 92 -1.58 5.03 -6.13
CA THR A 92 -1.04 6.38 -6.00
C THR A 92 -1.17 7.13 -7.32
N GLU A 93 -1.33 8.44 -7.21
CA GLU A 93 -1.48 9.30 -8.37
C GLU A 93 -0.25 10.16 -8.63
#